data_b281b293d753344a49d13ba05946a995
#
_entry.id   b281b293d753344a49d13ba05946a995
#
_cell.length_a   1.000
_cell.length_b   1.000
_cell.length_c   1.000
_cell.angle_alpha   90.00
_cell.angle_beta   90.00
_cell.angle_gamma   90.00
#
_symmetry.space_group_name_H-M   'P 1'
#
loop_
_entity.id
_entity.type
_entity.pdbx_description
1 polymer ?
#
loop_
_entity_poly.entity_id
_entity_poly.type
_entity_poly.pdbx_seq_one_letter_code
_entity_poly.pdbx_strand_id
1 'polypeptide(L)'
;MCGIAGFIAGQGAADAGALTPMLARIAHRGPDGQGTFVEGPAALGHCRLAIIDLAGGAQPLYSEDKNLVIVFNGEIYNYKALTAELTALGHCFATRTDTEVLLHGWEQWGRELLPRLRGMFAFALWDRRAGTLFCARDMFGIKPLYYCRCADGTLLFASEIKAFLDHPSFEKRLNAAQLPLYLSCQYSPGRDTFFAGVEKLLPGHFLIFSDGIVRTTRWVQPAFLPGETPVPPSELEAVLRDSAAAHKVADVEVAGFLSGGVDSAYITALARPGRTYTISYAEPRYDESFPARALARSLGVRNRVRRISPGEFWDAVPAVQYHMDEPLADAAAVALYFLNREAAREVKVCLSGEGADELFGGYNIYRDPFTAQWYDRLPPWLRGTLGAAAGLLPPGPGVNFLVRRGCPLEERYFGPTALMTEREKRRLLADYEGDGDPMFLTEALWDSTEGLDPVSRMQQVDINLWLAGDILLKADKMSMAHSLELRVPFLDKEVFALAAALPAAAKADARMTKIALRQAAARTLPPASAARKKLGFPVPVRDWLRQEPYTSRVRAAFARPAAAQFFRPQVLHSMLNRHLHGGDCWRQIWCVYSFLIWYEQFFGA
;
A
#
# COMPACT_ATOMS: atom_id res chain seq x y z
N MET A 1 2.62 7.21 -14.13
CA MET A 1 2.27 7.84 -12.81
C MET A 1 3.06 9.09 -12.56
N CYS A 2 2.55 9.96 -11.69
CA CYS A 2 3.05 11.32 -11.54
C CYS A 2 3.30 11.64 -10.06
N GLY A 3 3.85 12.79 -9.80
CA GLY A 3 3.86 13.41 -8.48
C GLY A 3 2.99 14.66 -8.52
N ILE A 4 2.10 14.82 -7.56
CA ILE A 4 1.35 16.06 -7.37
C ILE A 4 1.73 16.69 -6.03
N ALA A 5 1.82 18.01 -5.99
CA ALA A 5 1.98 18.79 -4.78
C ALA A 5 1.37 20.18 -4.99
N GLY A 6 0.92 20.78 -3.90
CA GLY A 6 0.37 22.12 -3.97
C GLY A 6 -0.05 22.64 -2.60
N PHE A 7 -0.54 23.87 -2.60
CA PHE A 7 -1.06 24.49 -1.39
C PHE A 7 -2.09 25.56 -1.70
N ILE A 8 -2.92 25.83 -0.71
CA ILE A 8 -3.79 27.00 -0.67
C ILE A 8 -3.31 27.88 0.48
N ALA A 9 -2.82 29.07 0.17
CA ALA A 9 -2.30 30.02 1.16
C ALA A 9 -3.40 30.43 2.15
N GLY A 10 -3.09 30.42 3.42
CA GLY A 10 -4.00 30.82 4.48
C GLY A 10 -4.33 32.33 4.46
N GLN A 11 -3.40 33.14 3.93
CA GLN A 11 -3.53 34.57 3.76
C GLN A 11 -2.84 35.03 2.48
N GLY A 12 -3.45 35.97 1.77
CA GLY A 12 -2.84 36.60 0.60
C GLY A 12 -2.75 35.70 -0.63
N ALA A 13 -1.79 35.98 -1.49
CA ALA A 13 -1.53 35.21 -2.70
C ALA A 13 -0.48 34.11 -2.44
N ALA A 14 -0.61 33.00 -3.18
CA ALA A 14 0.36 31.91 -3.16
C ALA A 14 1.72 32.38 -3.74
N ASP A 15 2.81 31.96 -3.10
CA ASP A 15 4.17 32.20 -3.59
C ASP A 15 4.64 31.03 -4.46
N ALA A 16 4.93 31.30 -5.73
CA ALA A 16 5.50 30.32 -6.65
C ALA A 16 6.87 29.78 -6.16
N GLY A 17 7.62 30.60 -5.41
CA GLY A 17 8.89 30.19 -4.80
C GLY A 17 8.75 29.07 -3.78
N ALA A 18 7.60 28.97 -3.09
CA ALA A 18 7.32 27.89 -2.14
C ALA A 18 6.94 26.56 -2.84
N LEU A 19 6.32 26.60 -4.04
CA LEU A 19 5.94 25.40 -4.78
C LEU A 19 7.15 24.67 -5.39
N THR A 20 8.13 25.40 -5.87
CA THR A 20 9.31 24.83 -6.57
C THR A 20 10.07 23.79 -5.73
N PRO A 21 10.46 24.06 -4.46
CA PRO A 21 11.12 23.04 -3.63
C PRO A 21 10.22 21.84 -3.31
N MET A 22 8.90 22.04 -3.17
CA MET A 22 7.96 20.93 -3.00
C MET A 22 8.03 19.94 -4.17
N LEU A 23 8.02 20.46 -5.41
CA LEU A 23 8.12 19.64 -6.62
C LEU A 23 9.50 18.99 -6.78
N ALA A 24 10.57 19.68 -6.40
CA ALA A 24 11.92 19.12 -6.42
C ALA A 24 12.03 17.84 -5.55
N ARG A 25 11.38 17.84 -4.38
CA ARG A 25 11.35 16.67 -3.49
C ARG A 25 10.68 15.43 -4.08
N ILE A 26 9.73 15.62 -5.01
CA ILE A 26 8.98 14.52 -5.63
C ILE A 26 9.28 14.36 -7.14
N ALA A 27 10.33 15.01 -7.66
CA ALA A 27 10.71 14.94 -9.07
C ALA A 27 11.00 13.51 -9.56
N HIS A 28 11.48 12.63 -8.67
CA HIS A 28 11.70 11.22 -8.97
C HIS A 28 10.43 10.47 -9.38
N ARG A 29 9.24 10.97 -9.04
CA ARG A 29 7.97 10.36 -9.45
C ARG A 29 7.66 10.58 -10.93
N GLY A 30 8.12 11.69 -11.50
CA GLY A 30 7.81 12.05 -12.89
C GLY A 30 8.92 12.88 -13.53
N PRO A 31 9.92 12.21 -14.13
CA PRO A 31 11.09 12.89 -14.70
C PRO A 31 10.86 13.45 -16.11
N ASP A 32 9.72 13.15 -16.77
CA ASP A 32 9.48 13.50 -18.17
C ASP A 32 8.99 14.94 -18.38
N GLY A 33 8.56 15.61 -17.30
CA GLY A 33 8.12 17.01 -17.37
C GLY A 33 7.61 17.53 -16.02
N GLN A 34 7.52 18.84 -15.93
CA GLN A 34 6.99 19.54 -14.77
C GLN A 34 6.09 20.67 -15.23
N GLY A 35 5.00 20.91 -14.50
CA GLY A 35 4.11 22.04 -14.72
C GLY A 35 3.57 22.60 -13.42
N THR A 36 3.23 23.89 -13.45
CA THR A 36 2.75 24.64 -12.30
C THR A 36 1.61 25.57 -12.67
N PHE A 37 0.69 25.76 -11.72
CA PHE A 37 -0.33 26.81 -11.73
C PHE A 37 -0.19 27.59 -10.42
N VAL A 38 -0.14 28.90 -10.51
CA VAL A 38 -0.11 29.79 -9.34
C VAL A 38 -1.00 30.98 -9.63
N GLU A 39 -2.11 31.13 -8.88
CA GLU A 39 -3.03 32.25 -9.01
C GLU A 39 -3.85 32.43 -7.73
N GLY A 40 -3.99 33.66 -7.29
CA GLY A 40 -4.67 33.96 -6.03
C GLY A 40 -4.02 33.20 -4.88
N PRO A 41 -4.80 32.55 -4.02
CA PRO A 41 -4.24 31.76 -2.91
C PRO A 41 -3.74 30.37 -3.34
N ALA A 42 -4.00 29.91 -4.57
CA ALA A 42 -3.77 28.55 -5.00
C ALA A 42 -2.46 28.37 -5.76
N ALA A 43 -1.70 27.33 -5.38
CA ALA A 43 -0.53 26.84 -6.11
C ALA A 43 -0.65 25.32 -6.29
N LEU A 44 -0.68 24.85 -7.54
CA LEU A 44 -0.74 23.45 -7.90
C LEU A 44 0.46 23.09 -8.78
N GLY A 45 1.07 21.96 -8.53
CA GLY A 45 2.23 21.49 -9.25
C GLY A 45 2.18 20.01 -9.58
N HIS A 46 2.80 19.64 -10.67
CA HIS A 46 2.80 18.31 -11.24
C HIS A 46 4.19 17.91 -11.75
N CYS A 47 4.65 16.71 -11.39
CA CYS A 47 5.82 16.05 -11.97
C CYS A 47 5.33 14.88 -12.82
N ARG A 48 5.57 14.89 -14.13
CA ARG A 48 4.99 13.96 -15.11
C ARG A 48 5.86 12.74 -15.38
N LEU A 49 5.26 11.56 -15.30
CA LEU A 49 5.73 10.35 -15.99
C LEU A 49 4.77 10.10 -17.16
N ALA A 50 5.24 10.30 -18.39
CA ALA A 50 4.42 10.23 -19.60
C ALA A 50 4.16 8.78 -20.00
N ILE A 51 2.89 8.36 -19.97
CA ILE A 51 2.41 7.00 -20.29
C ILE A 51 1.31 7.04 -21.33
N ILE A 52 0.31 7.93 -21.18
CA ILE A 52 -0.75 8.20 -22.15
C ILE A 52 -0.58 9.60 -22.70
N ASP A 53 -0.85 9.77 -24.00
CA ASP A 53 -0.70 11.03 -24.74
C ASP A 53 0.66 11.68 -24.48
N LEU A 54 1.72 11.04 -24.94
CA LEU A 54 3.10 11.41 -24.62
C LEU A 54 3.40 12.89 -24.95
N ALA A 55 2.76 13.45 -25.98
CA ALA A 55 2.96 14.84 -26.41
C ALA A 55 1.97 15.82 -25.75
N GLY A 56 0.67 15.45 -25.62
CA GLY A 56 -0.42 16.37 -25.24
C GLY A 56 -0.81 16.36 -23.77
N GLY A 57 -0.41 15.32 -22.99
CA GLY A 57 -0.86 15.13 -21.62
C GLY A 57 -0.11 15.94 -20.56
N ALA A 58 0.35 17.17 -20.86
CA ALA A 58 0.98 18.05 -19.87
C ALA A 58 -0.06 18.53 -18.83
N GLN A 59 0.36 18.62 -17.57
CA GLN A 59 -0.45 19.10 -16.45
C GLN A 59 0.27 20.23 -15.71
N PRO A 60 -0.43 21.15 -15.03
CA PRO A 60 -1.89 21.21 -14.78
C PRO A 60 -2.73 21.35 -16.03
N LEU A 61 -3.91 20.69 -16.08
CA LEU A 61 -4.87 20.77 -17.16
C LEU A 61 -6.02 21.71 -16.77
N TYR A 62 -6.64 22.36 -17.77
CA TYR A 62 -7.65 23.37 -17.57
C TYR A 62 -8.95 22.99 -18.28
N SER A 63 -10.11 23.38 -17.70
CA SER A 63 -11.37 23.40 -18.43
C SER A 63 -11.33 24.43 -19.56
N GLU A 64 -12.25 24.35 -20.54
CA GLU A 64 -12.30 25.26 -21.69
C GLU A 64 -12.40 26.73 -21.27
N ASP A 65 -13.23 27.03 -20.26
CA ASP A 65 -13.41 28.37 -19.68
C ASP A 65 -12.30 28.75 -18.70
N LYS A 66 -11.31 27.85 -18.49
CA LYS A 66 -10.19 27.97 -17.55
C LYS A 66 -10.61 28.17 -16.08
N ASN A 67 -11.85 27.83 -15.74
CA ASN A 67 -12.33 27.92 -14.35
C ASN A 67 -11.78 26.80 -13.49
N LEU A 68 -11.71 25.59 -14.03
CA LEU A 68 -11.21 24.42 -13.31
C LEU A 68 -9.75 24.16 -13.70
N VAL A 69 -8.94 23.84 -12.71
CA VAL A 69 -7.53 23.46 -12.87
C VAL A 69 -7.28 22.16 -12.11
N ILE A 70 -6.74 21.15 -12.79
CA ILE A 70 -6.49 19.84 -12.20
C ILE A 70 -5.02 19.42 -12.27
N VAL A 71 -4.55 18.76 -11.20
CA VAL A 71 -3.34 17.93 -11.16
C VAL A 71 -3.72 16.52 -10.72
N PHE A 72 -3.21 15.53 -11.44
CA PHE A 72 -3.63 14.15 -11.34
C PHE A 72 -2.44 13.18 -11.30
N ASN A 73 -2.46 12.26 -10.35
CA ASN A 73 -1.55 11.13 -10.24
C ASN A 73 -2.36 9.85 -10.31
N GLY A 74 -2.37 9.17 -11.44
CA GLY A 74 -3.15 7.95 -11.60
C GLY A 74 -3.29 7.50 -13.04
N GLU A 75 -4.29 6.64 -13.24
CA GLU A 75 -4.72 6.11 -14.53
C GLU A 75 -6.21 5.81 -14.48
N ILE A 76 -7.00 6.31 -15.43
CA ILE A 76 -8.43 6.04 -15.56
C ILE A 76 -8.63 5.05 -16.71
N TYR A 77 -8.75 3.77 -16.41
CA TYR A 77 -8.78 2.69 -17.41
C TYR A 77 -9.99 2.75 -18.35
N ASN A 78 -11.12 3.29 -17.90
CA ASN A 78 -12.33 3.43 -18.70
C ASN A 78 -12.46 4.82 -19.36
N TYR A 79 -11.37 5.61 -19.45
CA TYR A 79 -11.43 6.98 -19.95
C TYR A 79 -12.00 7.08 -21.38
N LYS A 80 -11.70 6.12 -22.27
CA LYS A 80 -12.23 6.14 -23.64
C LYS A 80 -13.75 6.04 -23.71
N ALA A 81 -14.35 5.21 -22.85
CA ALA A 81 -15.80 5.08 -22.75
C ALA A 81 -16.43 6.37 -22.18
N LEU A 82 -15.82 6.94 -21.14
CA LEU A 82 -16.26 8.21 -20.55
C LEU A 82 -16.09 9.37 -21.52
N THR A 83 -14.99 9.42 -22.30
CA THR A 83 -14.82 10.41 -23.37
C THR A 83 -15.95 10.35 -24.40
N ALA A 84 -16.34 9.14 -24.84
CA ALA A 84 -17.43 8.97 -25.79
C ALA A 84 -18.78 9.43 -25.20
N GLU A 85 -19.07 9.10 -23.92
CA GLU A 85 -20.28 9.54 -23.22
C GLU A 85 -20.31 11.06 -23.07
N LEU A 86 -19.24 11.68 -22.59
CA LEU A 86 -19.13 13.13 -22.41
C LEU A 86 -19.19 13.90 -23.73
N THR A 87 -18.59 13.37 -24.79
CA THR A 87 -18.71 13.96 -26.14
C THR A 87 -20.16 13.93 -26.63
N ALA A 88 -20.89 12.85 -26.38
CA ALA A 88 -22.32 12.77 -26.71
C ALA A 88 -23.18 13.76 -25.90
N LEU A 89 -22.72 14.18 -24.71
CA LEU A 89 -23.34 15.19 -23.87
C LEU A 89 -22.91 16.63 -24.25
N GLY A 90 -22.03 16.80 -25.24
CA GLY A 90 -21.64 18.10 -25.79
C GLY A 90 -20.28 18.62 -25.33
N HIS A 91 -19.52 17.86 -24.53
CA HIS A 91 -18.16 18.24 -24.16
C HIS A 91 -17.16 18.05 -25.31
N CYS A 92 -16.20 18.97 -25.44
CA CYS A 92 -15.16 18.96 -26.47
C CYS A 92 -13.81 18.62 -25.84
N PHE A 93 -13.16 17.58 -26.35
CA PHE A 93 -11.85 17.15 -25.85
C PHE A 93 -10.72 17.73 -26.70
N ALA A 94 -9.74 18.36 -26.05
CA ALA A 94 -8.56 18.95 -26.69
C ALA A 94 -7.36 17.98 -26.70
N THR A 95 -7.33 17.00 -25.77
CA THR A 95 -6.24 16.03 -25.60
C THR A 95 -6.75 14.60 -25.77
N ARG A 96 -5.84 13.64 -25.69
CA ARG A 96 -6.18 12.21 -25.65
C ARG A 96 -5.86 11.59 -24.30
N THR A 97 -5.57 12.43 -23.30
CA THR A 97 -5.21 11.97 -21.96
C THR A 97 -6.47 11.59 -21.16
N ASP A 98 -6.30 10.68 -20.27
CA ASP A 98 -7.32 10.28 -19.28
C ASP A 98 -7.59 11.37 -18.25
N THR A 99 -6.69 12.34 -18.06
CA THR A 99 -6.87 13.46 -17.13
C THR A 99 -8.04 14.37 -17.54
N GLU A 100 -8.24 14.61 -18.84
CA GLU A 100 -9.28 15.51 -19.33
C GLU A 100 -10.69 15.01 -19.03
N VAL A 101 -10.87 13.68 -18.95
CA VAL A 101 -12.14 13.06 -18.52
C VAL A 101 -12.53 13.49 -17.10
N LEU A 102 -11.54 13.75 -16.23
CA LEU A 102 -11.82 14.20 -14.85
C LEU A 102 -12.38 15.62 -14.84
N LEU A 103 -11.90 16.50 -15.70
CA LEU A 103 -12.42 17.88 -15.84
C LEU A 103 -13.85 17.89 -16.35
N HIS A 104 -14.08 17.31 -17.53
CA HIS A 104 -15.41 17.29 -18.15
C HIS A 104 -16.41 16.46 -17.35
N GLY A 105 -15.94 15.36 -16.74
CA GLY A 105 -16.77 14.57 -15.83
C GLY A 105 -17.15 15.33 -14.55
N TRP A 106 -16.26 16.18 -14.05
CA TRP A 106 -16.57 17.05 -12.92
C TRP A 106 -17.61 18.13 -13.30
N GLU A 107 -17.45 18.75 -14.45
CA GLU A 107 -18.43 19.72 -14.97
C GLU A 107 -19.82 19.09 -15.15
N GLN A 108 -19.87 17.86 -15.67
CA GLN A 108 -21.11 17.17 -15.98
C GLN A 108 -21.80 16.57 -14.75
N TRP A 109 -21.04 15.94 -13.83
CA TRP A 109 -21.60 15.11 -12.76
C TRP A 109 -21.16 15.53 -11.35
N GLY A 110 -20.24 16.47 -11.24
CA GLY A 110 -19.69 16.84 -9.93
C GLY A 110 -19.10 15.63 -9.22
N ARG A 111 -19.50 15.41 -7.96
CA ARG A 111 -19.00 14.29 -7.14
C ARG A 111 -19.46 12.91 -7.63
N GLU A 112 -20.56 12.84 -8.38
CA GLU A 112 -21.07 11.59 -8.97
C GLU A 112 -20.16 11.07 -10.09
N LEU A 113 -19.13 11.81 -10.48
CA LEU A 113 -18.02 11.30 -11.29
C LEU A 113 -17.29 10.15 -10.61
N LEU A 114 -17.01 10.23 -9.29
CA LEU A 114 -16.14 9.28 -8.60
C LEU A 114 -16.55 7.81 -8.76
N PRO A 115 -17.82 7.40 -8.54
CA PRO A 115 -18.24 6.00 -8.73
C PRO A 115 -18.19 5.54 -10.21
N ARG A 116 -18.21 6.47 -11.18
CA ARG A 116 -18.08 6.14 -12.62
C ARG A 116 -16.66 5.76 -13.02
N LEU A 117 -15.68 6.25 -12.29
CA LEU A 117 -14.27 5.97 -12.58
C LEU A 117 -13.92 4.50 -12.35
N ARG A 118 -13.18 3.93 -13.27
CA ARG A 118 -12.47 2.65 -13.15
C ARG A 118 -10.99 2.95 -13.29
N GLY A 119 -10.26 2.93 -12.18
CA GLY A 119 -8.87 3.37 -12.20
C GLY A 119 -8.22 3.40 -10.82
N MET A 120 -7.00 3.84 -10.80
CA MET A 120 -6.20 4.13 -9.62
C MET A 120 -5.85 5.62 -9.65
N PHE A 121 -6.18 6.37 -8.60
CA PHE A 121 -6.06 7.82 -8.68
C PHE A 121 -5.90 8.54 -7.33
N ALA A 122 -5.17 9.63 -7.41
CA ALA A 122 -5.24 10.76 -6.50
C ALA A 122 -5.17 12.04 -7.33
N PHE A 123 -6.11 12.95 -7.17
CA PHE A 123 -6.11 14.23 -7.88
C PHE A 123 -6.51 15.39 -6.98
N ALA A 124 -6.09 16.58 -7.40
CA ALA A 124 -6.51 17.84 -6.81
C ALA A 124 -7.05 18.75 -7.90
N LEU A 125 -8.27 19.25 -7.71
CA LEU A 125 -9.01 20.11 -8.62
C LEU A 125 -9.32 21.42 -7.91
N TRP A 126 -8.87 22.53 -8.48
CA TRP A 126 -9.14 23.88 -8.01
C TRP A 126 -10.22 24.55 -8.85
N ASP A 127 -11.31 24.95 -8.21
CA ASP A 127 -12.34 25.80 -8.79
C ASP A 127 -12.04 27.26 -8.47
N ARG A 128 -11.63 28.01 -9.50
CA ARG A 128 -11.19 29.40 -9.37
C ARG A 128 -12.34 30.35 -8.98
N ARG A 129 -13.56 30.11 -9.47
CA ARG A 129 -14.73 30.93 -9.15
C ARG A 129 -15.26 30.65 -7.75
N ALA A 130 -15.31 29.38 -7.39
CA ALA A 130 -15.77 28.98 -6.06
C ALA A 130 -14.70 29.18 -4.96
N GLY A 131 -13.41 29.35 -5.32
CA GLY A 131 -12.32 29.39 -4.37
C GLY A 131 -12.18 28.08 -3.56
N THR A 132 -12.46 26.94 -4.19
CA THR A 132 -12.57 25.64 -3.53
C THR A 132 -11.58 24.65 -4.11
N LEU A 133 -10.83 23.97 -3.23
CA LEU A 133 -10.01 22.83 -3.59
C LEU A 133 -10.79 21.54 -3.30
N PHE A 134 -10.86 20.67 -4.31
CA PHE A 134 -11.39 19.33 -4.18
C PHE A 134 -10.24 18.32 -4.45
N CYS A 135 -10.01 17.41 -3.50
CA CYS A 135 -9.07 16.32 -3.69
C CYS A 135 -9.78 14.98 -3.53
N ALA A 136 -9.47 14.00 -4.36
CA ALA A 136 -10.06 12.66 -4.24
C ALA A 136 -8.99 11.57 -4.35
N ARG A 137 -9.26 10.44 -3.69
CA ARG A 137 -8.40 9.25 -3.68
C ARG A 137 -9.22 8.02 -4.05
N ASP A 138 -8.63 7.09 -4.80
CA ASP A 138 -9.30 5.88 -5.27
C ASP A 138 -9.79 4.96 -4.15
N MET A 139 -10.65 4.04 -4.50
CA MET A 139 -11.38 3.13 -3.62
C MET A 139 -10.48 2.32 -2.67
N PHE A 140 -9.31 1.87 -3.14
CA PHE A 140 -8.37 1.08 -2.35
C PHE A 140 -7.19 1.88 -1.80
N GLY A 141 -7.05 3.15 -2.22
CA GLY A 141 -5.91 3.99 -1.87
C GLY A 141 -4.61 3.56 -2.57
N ILE A 142 -4.72 3.07 -3.83
CA ILE A 142 -3.57 2.67 -4.65
C ILE A 142 -2.61 3.85 -4.81
N LYS A 143 -3.16 5.06 -5.04
CA LYS A 143 -2.36 6.28 -5.10
C LYS A 143 -2.37 7.03 -3.79
N PRO A 144 -1.20 7.41 -3.25
CA PRO A 144 -1.12 8.15 -2.00
C PRO A 144 -1.52 9.62 -2.19
N LEU A 145 -2.15 10.18 -1.15
CA LEU A 145 -2.37 11.61 -1.01
C LEU A 145 -2.31 11.98 0.48
N TYR A 146 -1.46 12.95 0.78
CA TYR A 146 -1.28 13.53 2.12
C TYR A 146 -1.72 14.98 2.12
N TYR A 147 -2.15 15.47 3.28
CA TYR A 147 -2.47 16.88 3.48
C TYR A 147 -2.07 17.33 4.88
N CYS A 148 -1.85 18.63 5.02
CA CYS A 148 -1.53 19.27 6.30
C CYS A 148 -2.16 20.66 6.35
N ARG A 149 -2.90 20.95 7.40
CA ARG A 149 -3.34 22.31 7.69
C ARG A 149 -2.35 22.96 8.65
N CYS A 150 -1.61 23.93 8.15
CA CYS A 150 -0.61 24.65 8.89
C CYS A 150 -1.22 25.67 9.87
N ALA A 151 -0.43 26.13 10.82
CA ALA A 151 -0.88 27.07 11.87
C ALA A 151 -1.35 28.43 11.33
N ASP A 152 -0.77 28.90 10.21
CA ASP A 152 -1.15 30.13 9.50
C ASP A 152 -2.42 29.99 8.64
N GLY A 153 -3.07 28.81 8.65
CA GLY A 153 -4.25 28.48 7.86
C GLY A 153 -3.96 27.92 6.46
N THR A 154 -2.70 27.88 6.03
CA THR A 154 -2.31 27.27 4.76
C THR A 154 -2.65 25.78 4.74
N LEU A 155 -3.27 25.29 3.66
CA LEU A 155 -3.44 23.87 3.40
C LEU A 155 -2.38 23.41 2.41
N LEU A 156 -1.58 22.43 2.80
CA LEU A 156 -0.65 21.70 1.92
C LEU A 156 -1.26 20.38 1.49
N PHE A 157 -0.98 19.93 0.26
CA PHE A 157 -1.30 18.57 -0.20
C PHE A 157 -0.19 18.04 -1.12
N ALA A 158 0.07 16.72 -1.07
CA ALA A 158 1.05 16.09 -1.94
C ALA A 158 0.91 14.56 -2.01
N SER A 159 1.51 13.96 -3.04
CA SER A 159 1.70 12.51 -3.17
C SER A 159 2.66 11.93 -2.12
N GLU A 160 3.57 12.74 -1.59
CA GLU A 160 4.59 12.34 -0.62
C GLU A 160 4.80 13.41 0.44
N ILE A 161 4.98 12.99 1.71
CA ILE A 161 5.12 13.91 2.86
C ILE A 161 6.37 14.80 2.71
N LYS A 162 7.45 14.25 2.14
CA LYS A 162 8.70 15.01 1.98
C LYS A 162 8.54 16.29 1.16
N ALA A 163 7.49 16.40 0.33
CA ALA A 163 7.17 17.61 -0.41
C ALA A 163 6.87 18.81 0.52
N PHE A 164 6.41 18.57 1.74
CA PHE A 164 6.08 19.62 2.71
C PHE A 164 7.32 20.21 3.41
N LEU A 165 8.42 19.45 3.49
CA LEU A 165 9.56 19.75 4.36
C LEU A 165 10.23 21.11 4.09
N ASP A 166 10.16 21.60 2.86
CA ASP A 166 10.77 22.87 2.46
C ASP A 166 9.73 24.01 2.32
N HIS A 167 8.45 23.77 2.63
CA HIS A 167 7.44 24.81 2.59
C HIS A 167 7.52 25.69 3.85
N PRO A 168 7.52 27.03 3.72
CA PRO A 168 7.75 27.94 4.86
C PRO A 168 6.70 27.85 5.96
N SER A 169 5.45 27.48 5.64
CA SER A 169 4.37 27.28 6.63
C SER A 169 4.43 25.93 7.35
N PHE A 170 5.28 24.99 6.88
CA PHE A 170 5.33 23.65 7.46
C PHE A 170 6.31 23.56 8.63
N GLU A 171 5.80 23.17 9.79
CA GLU A 171 6.62 22.87 10.95
C GLU A 171 6.87 21.36 11.08
N LYS A 172 8.11 20.94 10.89
CA LYS A 172 8.50 19.53 11.01
C LYS A 172 8.56 19.12 12.49
N ARG A 173 7.55 18.37 12.96
CA ARG A 173 7.49 17.83 14.33
C ARG A 173 7.16 16.34 14.29
N LEU A 174 7.82 15.54 15.13
CA LEU A 174 7.56 14.11 15.27
C LEU A 174 6.23 13.87 16.00
N ASN A 175 5.40 13.00 15.45
CA ASN A 175 4.24 12.43 16.13
C ASN A 175 4.64 11.10 16.80
N ALA A 176 5.17 11.16 18.01
CA ALA A 176 5.65 9.99 18.75
C ALA A 176 4.52 9.00 19.12
N ALA A 177 3.24 9.44 19.12
CA ALA A 177 2.10 8.57 19.39
C ALA A 177 1.92 7.47 18.31
N GLN A 178 2.51 7.63 17.13
CA GLN A 178 2.50 6.60 16.09
C GLN A 178 3.47 5.43 16.37
N LEU A 179 4.48 5.63 17.23
CA LEU A 179 5.51 4.60 17.46
C LEU A 179 4.94 3.31 18.06
N PRO A 180 4.07 3.32 19.10
CA PRO A 180 3.47 2.10 19.62
C PRO A 180 2.60 1.37 18.60
N LEU A 181 1.86 2.08 17.74
CA LEU A 181 1.06 1.51 16.67
C LEU A 181 1.95 0.85 15.60
N TYR A 182 3.00 1.54 15.18
CA TYR A 182 4.01 1.01 14.26
C TYR A 182 4.66 -0.27 14.80
N LEU A 183 5.02 -0.33 16.08
CA LEU A 183 5.58 -1.53 16.69
C LEU A 183 4.60 -2.71 16.72
N SER A 184 3.30 -2.45 16.72
CA SER A 184 2.27 -3.48 16.57
C SER A 184 2.06 -3.91 15.12
N CYS A 185 1.97 -2.95 14.18
CA CYS A 185 1.52 -3.15 12.80
C CYS A 185 2.66 -3.25 11.79
N GLN A 186 3.91 -2.84 12.12
CA GLN A 186 5.10 -2.67 11.25
C GLN A 186 5.02 -1.52 10.23
N TYR A 187 3.93 -0.76 10.21
CA TYR A 187 3.68 0.45 9.42
C TYR A 187 2.85 1.44 10.25
N SER A 188 2.67 2.66 9.78
CA SER A 188 1.79 3.67 10.40
C SER A 188 0.35 3.46 9.93
N PRO A 189 -0.53 2.84 10.73
CA PRO A 189 -1.91 2.58 10.34
C PRO A 189 -2.79 3.83 10.48
N GLY A 190 -3.93 3.84 9.74
CA GLY A 190 -4.95 4.88 9.85
C GLY A 190 -4.57 6.20 9.17
N ARG A 191 -5.19 7.28 9.66
CA ARG A 191 -5.10 8.63 9.09
C ARG A 191 -3.82 9.35 9.45
N ASP A 192 -3.43 9.27 10.72
CA ASP A 192 -2.29 10.01 11.25
C ASP A 192 -0.96 9.47 10.71
N THR A 193 0.04 10.36 10.66
CA THR A 193 1.39 10.02 10.23
C THR A 193 2.40 10.26 11.34
N PHE A 194 3.66 9.85 11.11
CA PHE A 194 4.78 10.20 11.99
C PHE A 194 5.17 11.70 11.96
N PHE A 195 4.57 12.48 11.07
CA PHE A 195 4.72 13.94 11.06
C PHE A 195 3.49 14.57 11.69
N ALA A 196 3.64 15.27 12.80
CA ALA A 196 2.53 15.87 13.53
C ALA A 196 1.76 16.86 12.65
N GLY A 197 0.43 16.70 12.58
CA GLY A 197 -0.45 17.52 11.75
C GLY A 197 -0.52 17.11 10.26
N VAL A 198 0.30 16.15 9.82
CA VAL A 198 0.17 15.57 8.48
C VAL A 198 -0.77 14.36 8.52
N GLU A 199 -1.77 14.37 7.67
CA GLU A 199 -2.77 13.32 7.56
C GLU A 199 -2.77 12.66 6.18
N LYS A 200 -3.13 11.37 6.14
CA LYS A 200 -3.42 10.63 4.91
C LYS A 200 -4.87 10.88 4.50
N LEU A 201 -5.14 11.25 3.26
CA LEU A 201 -6.48 11.10 2.74
C LEU A 201 -6.76 9.60 2.59
N LEU A 202 -7.73 9.09 3.34
CA LEU A 202 -8.01 7.65 3.41
C LEU A 202 -8.56 7.09 2.08
N PRO A 203 -8.42 5.77 1.80
CA PRO A 203 -9.01 5.12 0.63
C PRO A 203 -10.50 5.42 0.50
N GLY A 204 -10.97 5.68 -0.72
CA GLY A 204 -12.38 5.97 -0.98
C GLY A 204 -12.89 7.27 -0.36
N HIS A 205 -12.00 8.22 -0.08
CA HIS A 205 -12.38 9.53 0.45
C HIS A 205 -12.08 10.66 -0.54
N PHE A 206 -12.80 11.75 -0.36
CA PHE A 206 -12.46 13.05 -0.91
C PHE A 206 -12.31 14.09 0.20
N LEU A 207 -11.59 15.14 -0.11
CA LEU A 207 -11.39 16.32 0.72
C LEU A 207 -11.90 17.55 -0.01
N ILE A 208 -12.59 18.43 0.71
CA ILE A 208 -12.94 19.77 0.26
C ILE A 208 -12.28 20.76 1.20
N PHE A 209 -11.61 21.75 0.63
CA PHE A 209 -11.13 22.90 1.35
C PHE A 209 -11.76 24.17 0.80
N SER A 210 -12.52 24.85 1.63
CA SER A 210 -13.14 26.16 1.35
C SER A 210 -13.22 26.96 2.64
N ASP A 211 -13.09 28.28 2.53
CA ASP A 211 -13.19 29.21 3.66
C ASP A 211 -12.30 28.83 4.86
N GLY A 212 -11.08 28.31 4.59
CA GLY A 212 -10.14 27.86 5.60
C GLY A 212 -10.52 26.56 6.33
N ILE A 213 -11.57 25.87 5.90
CA ILE A 213 -12.08 24.64 6.54
C ILE A 213 -11.80 23.42 5.66
N VAL A 214 -11.15 22.41 6.26
CA VAL A 214 -10.99 21.08 5.66
C VAL A 214 -12.18 20.19 6.04
N ARG A 215 -12.81 19.57 5.05
CA ARG A 215 -13.83 18.53 5.24
C ARG A 215 -13.47 17.30 4.44
N THR A 216 -13.38 16.13 5.10
CA THR A 216 -13.18 14.85 4.44
C THR A 216 -14.47 14.04 4.48
N THR A 217 -14.79 13.36 3.38
CA THR A 217 -15.99 12.53 3.27
C THR A 217 -15.64 11.23 2.54
N ARG A 218 -16.18 10.11 3.02
CA ARG A 218 -16.10 8.83 2.33
C ARG A 218 -17.11 8.81 1.20
N TRP A 219 -16.68 8.54 -0.03
CA TRP A 219 -17.57 8.39 -1.20
C TRP A 219 -17.81 6.91 -1.55
N VAL A 220 -16.92 6.00 -1.13
CA VAL A 220 -17.08 4.55 -1.26
C VAL A 220 -16.37 3.83 -0.13
N GLN A 221 -16.96 2.74 0.32
CA GLN A 221 -16.30 1.76 1.19
C GLN A 221 -16.35 0.40 0.51
N PRO A 222 -15.19 -0.21 0.18
CA PRO A 222 -15.17 -1.61 -0.22
C PRO A 222 -15.78 -2.46 0.89
N ALA A 223 -16.79 -3.26 0.57
CA ALA A 223 -17.47 -4.12 1.54
C ALA A 223 -17.62 -5.54 0.99
N PHE A 224 -17.28 -6.54 1.80
CA PHE A 224 -17.54 -7.93 1.48
C PHE A 224 -19.01 -8.26 1.78
N LEU A 225 -19.69 -8.81 0.78
CA LEU A 225 -21.08 -9.24 0.84
C LEU A 225 -21.18 -10.66 0.29
N PRO A 226 -20.67 -11.67 1.03
CA PRO A 226 -20.59 -13.02 0.52
C PRO A 226 -21.96 -13.62 0.21
N GLY A 227 -22.10 -14.15 -1.00
CA GLY A 227 -23.26 -14.91 -1.42
C GLY A 227 -23.16 -16.38 -0.96
N GLU A 228 -24.23 -17.13 -1.18
CA GLU A 228 -24.26 -18.56 -0.85
C GLU A 228 -23.63 -19.44 -1.95
N THR A 229 -23.64 -18.95 -3.20
CA THR A 229 -23.24 -19.73 -4.37
C THR A 229 -21.81 -19.37 -4.80
N PRO A 230 -20.93 -20.36 -5.04
CA PRO A 230 -19.62 -20.10 -5.61
C PRO A 230 -19.72 -19.54 -7.04
N VAL A 231 -18.84 -18.58 -7.36
CA VAL A 231 -18.71 -18.05 -8.72
C VAL A 231 -18.02 -19.09 -9.62
N PRO A 232 -18.53 -19.35 -10.84
CA PRO A 232 -17.87 -20.24 -11.77
C PRO A 232 -16.42 -19.80 -12.09
N PRO A 233 -15.45 -20.74 -12.14
CA PRO A 233 -14.05 -20.39 -12.48
C PRO A 233 -13.89 -19.69 -13.84
N SER A 234 -14.78 -19.95 -14.79
CA SER A 234 -14.80 -19.28 -16.11
C SER A 234 -15.19 -17.80 -16.02
N GLU A 235 -16.12 -17.47 -15.13
CA GLU A 235 -16.57 -16.10 -14.90
C GLU A 235 -15.46 -15.28 -14.21
N LEU A 236 -14.84 -15.86 -13.18
CA LEU A 236 -13.67 -15.24 -12.54
C LEU A 236 -12.51 -15.02 -13.52
N GLU A 237 -12.24 -16.00 -14.40
CA GLU A 237 -11.24 -15.85 -15.45
C GLU A 237 -11.61 -14.72 -16.41
N ALA A 238 -12.87 -14.60 -16.82
CA ALA A 238 -13.32 -13.55 -17.74
C ALA A 238 -13.13 -12.15 -17.17
N VAL A 239 -13.55 -11.94 -15.92
CA VAL A 239 -13.40 -10.63 -15.25
C VAL A 239 -11.92 -10.27 -15.02
N LEU A 240 -11.08 -11.23 -14.60
CA LEU A 240 -9.63 -10.99 -14.46
C LEU A 240 -8.94 -10.75 -15.81
N ARG A 241 -9.39 -11.36 -16.87
CA ARG A 241 -8.88 -11.12 -18.24
C ARG A 241 -9.25 -9.73 -18.72
N ASP A 242 -10.46 -9.28 -18.49
CA ASP A 242 -10.92 -7.92 -18.78
C ASP A 242 -10.10 -6.90 -17.97
N SER A 243 -9.95 -7.12 -16.68
CA SER A 243 -9.10 -6.27 -15.84
C SER A 243 -7.65 -6.22 -16.32
N ALA A 244 -7.05 -7.38 -16.62
CA ALA A 244 -5.68 -7.42 -17.14
C ALA A 244 -5.54 -6.65 -18.47
N ALA A 245 -6.57 -6.68 -19.32
CA ALA A 245 -6.61 -5.92 -20.57
C ALA A 245 -6.76 -4.42 -20.31
N ALA A 246 -7.65 -4.01 -19.40
CA ALA A 246 -7.82 -2.62 -19.00
C ALA A 246 -6.52 -2.01 -18.42
N HIS A 247 -5.81 -2.76 -17.58
CA HIS A 247 -4.54 -2.34 -17.00
C HIS A 247 -3.36 -2.30 -18.00
N LYS A 248 -3.55 -2.71 -19.26
CA LYS A 248 -2.56 -2.58 -20.33
C LYS A 248 -2.72 -1.31 -21.17
N VAL A 249 -3.75 -0.52 -20.93
CA VAL A 249 -3.97 0.74 -21.67
C VAL A 249 -2.79 1.69 -21.42
N ALA A 250 -1.96 1.93 -22.44
CA ALA A 250 -0.77 2.77 -22.40
C ALA A 250 -0.26 3.00 -23.83
N ASP A 251 0.46 4.11 -24.06
CA ASP A 251 1.21 4.38 -25.30
C ASP A 251 2.67 3.90 -25.20
N VAL A 252 3.03 3.23 -24.11
CA VAL A 252 4.35 2.65 -23.81
C VAL A 252 4.24 1.15 -23.55
N GLU A 253 5.38 0.43 -23.58
CA GLU A 253 5.39 -1.00 -23.27
C GLU A 253 4.99 -1.25 -21.81
N VAL A 254 4.06 -2.20 -21.60
CA VAL A 254 3.64 -2.68 -20.30
C VAL A 254 4.29 -4.04 -20.05
N ALA A 255 5.14 -4.12 -19.03
CA ALA A 255 5.78 -5.35 -18.56
C ALA A 255 5.04 -5.96 -17.35
N GLY A 256 5.59 -6.98 -16.71
CA GLY A 256 5.03 -7.58 -15.51
C GLY A 256 6.08 -8.00 -14.50
N PHE A 257 5.68 -8.06 -13.23
CA PHE A 257 6.45 -8.75 -12.20
C PHE A 257 6.02 -10.20 -12.12
N LEU A 258 7.00 -11.09 -12.04
CA LEU A 258 6.75 -12.53 -12.01
C LEU A 258 7.52 -13.16 -10.85
N SER A 259 6.80 -13.73 -9.92
CA SER A 259 7.33 -14.59 -8.85
C SER A 259 6.99 -16.06 -9.12
N GLY A 260 7.33 -16.94 -8.17
CA GLY A 260 6.86 -18.31 -8.19
C GLY A 260 5.39 -18.49 -7.78
N GLY A 261 4.73 -17.43 -7.29
CA GLY A 261 3.36 -17.45 -6.77
C GLY A 261 2.27 -17.48 -7.85
N VAL A 262 1.08 -17.97 -7.49
CA VAL A 262 -0.06 -18.08 -8.41
C VAL A 262 -0.55 -16.71 -8.90
N ASP A 263 -0.46 -15.66 -8.09
CA ASP A 263 -1.01 -14.34 -8.36
C ASP A 263 -0.32 -13.68 -9.56
N SER A 264 0.99 -13.45 -9.44
CA SER A 264 1.81 -12.88 -10.52
C SER A 264 1.84 -13.80 -11.75
N ALA A 265 1.81 -15.13 -11.54
CA ALA A 265 1.74 -16.12 -12.60
C ALA A 265 0.44 -15.97 -13.41
N TYR A 266 -0.69 -15.81 -12.73
CA TYR A 266 -1.99 -15.71 -13.38
C TYR A 266 -2.15 -14.38 -14.14
N ILE A 267 -1.78 -13.26 -13.54
CA ILE A 267 -1.77 -11.98 -14.25
C ILE A 267 -0.84 -12.03 -15.46
N THR A 268 0.36 -12.62 -15.34
CA THR A 268 1.28 -12.78 -16.48
C THR A 268 0.67 -13.63 -17.60
N ALA A 269 -0.03 -14.71 -17.26
CA ALA A 269 -0.66 -15.57 -18.26
C ALA A 269 -1.85 -14.90 -18.97
N LEU A 270 -2.64 -14.07 -18.25
CA LEU A 270 -3.77 -13.34 -18.81
C LEU A 270 -3.32 -12.14 -19.66
N ALA A 271 -2.38 -11.34 -19.16
CA ALA A 271 -1.89 -10.13 -19.81
C ALA A 271 -0.88 -10.39 -20.93
N ARG A 272 -0.10 -11.48 -20.84
CA ARG A 272 1.00 -11.85 -21.76
C ARG A 272 1.89 -10.65 -22.11
N PRO A 273 2.57 -10.04 -21.14
CA PRO A 273 3.48 -8.93 -21.41
C PRO A 273 4.69 -9.44 -22.20
N GLY A 274 5.35 -8.56 -22.97
CA GLY A 274 6.55 -8.92 -23.73
C GLY A 274 7.73 -9.33 -22.86
N ARG A 275 7.76 -8.84 -21.61
CA ARG A 275 8.81 -9.13 -20.62
C ARG A 275 8.32 -9.12 -19.19
N THR A 276 9.05 -9.84 -18.35
CA THR A 276 8.79 -9.91 -16.89
C THR A 276 10.10 -9.80 -16.11
N TYR A 277 9.97 -9.36 -14.86
CA TYR A 277 11.09 -9.19 -13.93
C TYR A 277 10.87 -10.00 -12.66
N THR A 278 11.95 -10.56 -12.13
CA THR A 278 11.96 -11.43 -10.94
C THR A 278 13.14 -11.08 -10.05
N ILE A 279 12.94 -11.09 -8.73
CA ILE A 279 14.02 -11.01 -7.74
C ILE A 279 14.43 -12.41 -7.31
N SER A 280 15.71 -12.58 -7.00
CA SER A 280 16.28 -13.80 -6.42
C SER A 280 17.33 -13.48 -5.36
N TYR A 281 17.65 -14.50 -4.57
CA TYR A 281 18.68 -14.46 -3.53
C TYR A 281 19.66 -15.61 -3.72
N ALA A 282 20.79 -15.58 -3.00
CA ALA A 282 21.73 -16.67 -2.99
C ALA A 282 21.21 -17.89 -2.20
N GLU A 283 20.36 -17.62 -1.21
CA GLU A 283 19.78 -18.63 -0.33
C GLU A 283 18.64 -19.39 -1.03
N PRO A 284 18.76 -20.71 -1.31
CA PRO A 284 17.82 -21.46 -2.15
C PRO A 284 16.37 -21.46 -1.64
N ARG A 285 16.15 -21.37 -0.31
CA ARG A 285 14.81 -21.36 0.29
C ARG A 285 14.04 -20.07 0.05
N TYR A 286 14.74 -19.01 -0.39
CA TYR A 286 14.16 -17.70 -0.71
C TYR A 286 14.16 -17.42 -2.22
N ASP A 287 14.73 -18.33 -3.04
CA ASP A 287 14.85 -18.15 -4.49
C ASP A 287 13.63 -18.69 -5.24
N GLU A 288 12.82 -17.79 -5.78
CA GLU A 288 11.68 -18.12 -6.66
C GLU A 288 12.01 -17.98 -8.15
N SER A 289 13.27 -17.77 -8.53
CA SER A 289 13.64 -17.52 -9.92
C SER A 289 13.44 -18.75 -10.82
N PHE A 290 13.65 -19.96 -10.29
CA PHE A 290 13.48 -21.17 -11.08
C PHE A 290 12.02 -21.37 -11.57
N PRO A 291 11.00 -21.33 -10.71
CA PRO A 291 9.61 -21.47 -11.18
C PRO A 291 9.16 -20.29 -12.03
N ALA A 292 9.62 -19.06 -11.74
CA ALA A 292 9.31 -17.90 -12.57
C ALA A 292 9.86 -18.06 -14.00
N ARG A 293 11.11 -18.50 -14.15
CA ARG A 293 11.71 -18.80 -15.46
C ARG A 293 11.01 -19.92 -16.20
N ALA A 294 10.63 -21.00 -15.48
CA ALA A 294 9.91 -22.12 -16.08
C ALA A 294 8.55 -21.68 -16.65
N LEU A 295 7.79 -20.90 -15.90
CA LEU A 295 6.52 -20.33 -16.35
C LEU A 295 6.72 -19.38 -17.52
N ALA A 296 7.66 -18.42 -17.42
CA ALA A 296 7.93 -17.47 -18.49
C ALA A 296 8.23 -18.18 -19.84
N ARG A 297 9.04 -19.26 -19.79
CA ARG A 297 9.32 -20.08 -20.97
C ARG A 297 8.06 -20.73 -21.53
N SER A 298 7.20 -21.29 -20.68
CA SER A 298 5.95 -21.93 -21.12
C SER A 298 4.96 -20.95 -21.74
N LEU A 299 5.02 -19.68 -21.35
CA LEU A 299 4.18 -18.60 -21.88
C LEU A 299 4.81 -17.87 -23.07
N GLY A 300 6.07 -18.17 -23.43
CA GLY A 300 6.81 -17.46 -24.48
C GLY A 300 7.19 -16.01 -24.09
N VAL A 301 7.27 -15.69 -22.79
CA VAL A 301 7.57 -14.37 -22.26
C VAL A 301 9.04 -14.30 -21.83
N ARG A 302 9.73 -13.19 -22.15
CA ARG A 302 11.10 -12.96 -21.66
C ARG A 302 11.08 -12.69 -20.16
N ASN A 303 11.96 -13.35 -19.39
CA ASN A 303 12.08 -13.12 -17.95
C ASN A 303 13.49 -12.71 -17.57
N ARG A 304 13.63 -11.55 -16.94
CA ARG A 304 14.88 -11.04 -16.38
C ARG A 304 14.89 -11.25 -14.87
N VAL A 305 15.97 -11.86 -14.38
CA VAL A 305 16.14 -12.14 -12.95
C VAL A 305 17.24 -11.27 -12.38
N ARG A 306 16.93 -10.49 -11.34
CA ARG A 306 17.88 -9.72 -10.56
C ARG A 306 18.18 -10.44 -9.25
N ARG A 307 19.43 -10.82 -9.03
CA ARG A 307 19.88 -11.35 -7.73
C ARG A 307 20.33 -10.19 -6.84
N ILE A 308 19.83 -10.16 -5.61
CA ILE A 308 20.20 -9.18 -4.59
C ILE A 308 21.20 -9.85 -3.64
N SER A 309 22.34 -9.21 -3.41
CA SER A 309 23.29 -9.62 -2.38
C SER A 309 22.90 -9.03 -1.01
N PRO A 310 23.33 -9.66 0.11
CA PRO A 310 23.09 -9.10 1.44
C PRO A 310 23.63 -7.68 1.59
N GLY A 311 24.85 -7.39 1.07
CA GLY A 311 25.43 -6.05 1.12
C GLY A 311 24.56 -5.00 0.45
N GLU A 312 24.14 -5.25 -0.82
CA GLU A 312 23.25 -4.34 -1.54
C GLU A 312 21.94 -4.09 -0.80
N PHE A 313 21.38 -5.16 -0.21
CA PHE A 313 20.13 -5.05 0.56
C PHE A 313 20.28 -4.07 1.74
N TRP A 314 21.29 -4.29 2.58
CA TRP A 314 21.50 -3.46 3.77
C TRP A 314 21.93 -2.03 3.44
N ASP A 315 22.66 -1.82 2.36
CA ASP A 315 23.08 -0.49 1.90
C ASP A 315 21.89 0.32 1.33
N ALA A 316 20.86 -0.34 0.83
CA ALA A 316 19.67 0.33 0.29
C ALA A 316 18.65 0.73 1.38
N VAL A 317 18.74 0.21 2.62
CA VAL A 317 17.74 0.49 3.67
C VAL A 317 17.53 1.98 3.92
N PRO A 318 18.56 2.84 4.02
CA PRO A 318 18.36 4.28 4.21
C PRO A 318 17.57 4.91 3.06
N ALA A 319 17.89 4.60 1.81
CA ALA A 319 17.17 5.12 0.64
C ALA A 319 15.71 4.65 0.62
N VAL A 320 15.46 3.38 0.97
CA VAL A 320 14.10 2.84 1.07
C VAL A 320 13.29 3.59 2.14
N GLN A 321 13.85 3.78 3.34
CA GLN A 321 13.18 4.50 4.41
C GLN A 321 12.93 5.99 4.05
N TYR A 322 13.84 6.62 3.32
CA TYR A 322 13.64 7.97 2.79
C TYR A 322 12.47 8.04 1.81
N HIS A 323 12.40 7.10 0.85
CA HIS A 323 11.31 7.10 -0.12
C HIS A 323 9.97 6.71 0.48
N MET A 324 9.95 5.94 1.57
CA MET A 324 8.72 5.59 2.27
C MET A 324 8.03 6.77 2.97
N ASP A 325 8.74 7.87 3.29
CA ASP A 325 8.29 8.99 4.13
C ASP A 325 8.03 8.62 5.59
N GLU A 326 7.44 7.49 5.86
CA GLU A 326 7.15 6.95 7.19
C GLU A 326 7.92 5.65 7.40
N PRO A 327 8.22 5.27 8.65
CA PRO A 327 8.94 4.02 8.89
C PRO A 327 8.13 2.83 8.44
N LEU A 328 8.76 1.92 7.69
CA LEU A 328 8.17 0.66 7.27
C LEU A 328 9.10 -0.50 7.63
N ALA A 329 8.58 -1.49 8.37
CA ALA A 329 9.34 -2.68 8.75
C ALA A 329 9.03 -3.90 7.89
N ASP A 330 8.33 -3.77 6.78
CA ASP A 330 8.25 -4.85 5.79
C ASP A 330 9.54 -4.89 4.95
N ALA A 331 10.36 -5.91 5.20
CA ALA A 331 11.61 -6.11 4.47
C ALA A 331 11.43 -6.30 2.95
N ALA A 332 10.22 -6.68 2.51
CA ALA A 332 9.88 -6.78 1.10
C ALA A 332 9.98 -5.43 0.36
N ALA A 333 9.87 -4.30 1.06
CA ALA A 333 10.05 -2.98 0.46
C ALA A 333 11.44 -2.82 -0.18
N VAL A 334 12.51 -3.32 0.48
CA VAL A 334 13.87 -3.28 -0.07
C VAL A 334 13.98 -4.16 -1.33
N ALA A 335 13.36 -5.32 -1.32
CA ALA A 335 13.35 -6.19 -2.51
C ALA A 335 12.56 -5.55 -3.67
N LEU A 336 11.41 -4.93 -3.39
CA LEU A 336 10.64 -4.17 -4.39
C LEU A 336 11.43 -2.98 -4.94
N TYR A 337 12.20 -2.28 -4.11
CA TYR A 337 13.09 -1.21 -4.56
C TYR A 337 14.04 -1.69 -5.66
N PHE A 338 14.68 -2.84 -5.48
CA PHE A 338 15.58 -3.42 -6.49
C PHE A 338 14.83 -3.95 -7.72
N LEU A 339 13.65 -4.56 -7.53
CA LEU A 339 12.82 -5.06 -8.63
C LEU A 339 12.38 -3.91 -9.55
N ASN A 340 11.88 -2.85 -8.95
CA ASN A 340 11.46 -1.65 -9.67
C ASN A 340 12.62 -0.96 -10.37
N ARG A 341 13.79 -0.83 -9.70
CA ARG A 341 15.02 -0.29 -10.29
C ARG A 341 15.47 -1.08 -11.52
N GLU A 342 15.33 -2.40 -11.49
CA GLU A 342 15.69 -3.24 -12.64
C GLU A 342 14.72 -3.06 -13.80
N ALA A 343 13.41 -3.01 -13.53
CA ALA A 343 12.39 -2.83 -14.55
C ALA A 343 12.42 -1.43 -15.19
N ALA A 344 12.63 -0.40 -14.38
CA ALA A 344 12.66 1.01 -14.82
C ALA A 344 13.77 1.33 -15.82
N ARG A 345 14.78 0.45 -15.96
CA ARG A 345 15.82 0.58 -17.00
C ARG A 345 15.29 0.37 -18.41
N GLU A 346 14.16 -0.30 -18.56
CA GLU A 346 13.66 -0.75 -19.86
C GLU A 346 12.21 -0.35 -20.12
N VAL A 347 11.38 -0.18 -19.07
CA VAL A 347 9.94 0.09 -19.16
C VAL A 347 9.49 1.13 -18.15
N LYS A 348 8.35 1.78 -18.44
CA LYS A 348 7.71 2.75 -17.54
C LYS A 348 6.54 2.17 -16.77
N VAL A 349 6.02 1.00 -17.17
CA VAL A 349 4.81 0.38 -16.58
C VAL A 349 5.03 -1.10 -16.34
N CYS A 350 4.66 -1.59 -15.15
CA CYS A 350 4.63 -3.01 -14.81
C CYS A 350 3.29 -3.41 -14.18
N LEU A 351 2.82 -4.61 -14.49
CA LEU A 351 1.71 -5.27 -13.81
C LEU A 351 2.22 -6.06 -12.61
N SER A 352 1.48 -6.04 -11.51
CA SER A 352 1.76 -6.81 -10.28
C SER A 352 0.59 -7.67 -9.87
N GLY A 353 0.84 -8.64 -9.00
CA GLY A 353 -0.17 -9.53 -8.40
C GLY A 353 -0.68 -9.06 -7.03
N GLU A 354 -0.42 -7.81 -6.63
CA GLU A 354 -0.86 -7.27 -5.35
C GLU A 354 -2.40 -7.22 -5.23
N GLY A 355 -2.92 -7.35 -4.02
CA GLY A 355 -4.36 -7.39 -3.73
C GLY A 355 -5.00 -8.78 -3.83
N ALA A 356 -4.34 -9.75 -4.46
CA ALA A 356 -4.90 -11.10 -4.60
C ALA A 356 -5.08 -11.83 -3.27
N ASP A 357 -4.20 -11.58 -2.31
CA ASP A 357 -4.28 -12.20 -0.98
C ASP A 357 -5.46 -11.69 -0.18
N GLU A 358 -5.67 -10.40 -0.21
CA GLU A 358 -6.74 -9.71 0.51
C GLU A 358 -8.11 -10.05 -0.08
N LEU A 359 -8.23 -10.07 -1.41
CA LEU A 359 -9.51 -10.31 -2.07
C LEU A 359 -9.93 -11.79 -2.07
N PHE A 360 -8.99 -12.70 -2.28
CA PHE A 360 -9.28 -14.13 -2.47
C PHE A 360 -8.88 -15.02 -1.27
N GLY A 361 -8.58 -14.42 -0.11
CA GLY A 361 -8.29 -15.17 1.10
C GLY A 361 -6.93 -15.88 1.07
N GLY A 362 -5.85 -15.19 0.69
CA GLY A 362 -4.53 -15.78 0.46
C GLY A 362 -3.66 -15.96 1.69
N TYR A 363 -3.89 -15.25 2.76
CA TYR A 363 -3.09 -15.36 3.99
C TYR A 363 -3.43 -16.61 4.79
N ASN A 364 -2.41 -17.22 5.39
CA ASN A 364 -2.60 -18.45 6.18
C ASN A 364 -3.56 -18.26 7.37
N ILE A 365 -3.66 -17.03 7.89
CA ILE A 365 -4.57 -16.71 9.00
C ILE A 365 -6.04 -16.92 8.62
N TYR A 366 -6.42 -16.75 7.36
CA TYR A 366 -7.78 -16.99 6.88
C TYR A 366 -8.21 -18.47 6.93
N ARG A 367 -7.27 -19.39 7.15
CA ARG A 367 -7.55 -20.80 7.41
C ARG A 367 -7.97 -21.08 8.85
N ASP A 368 -7.69 -20.17 9.77
CA ASP A 368 -7.98 -20.33 11.19
C ASP A 368 -9.43 -20.70 11.48
N PRO A 369 -10.46 -20.06 10.89
CA PRO A 369 -11.85 -20.39 11.15
C PRO A 369 -12.23 -21.84 10.76
N PHE A 370 -11.47 -22.45 9.86
CA PHE A 370 -11.71 -23.82 9.40
C PHE A 370 -10.89 -24.86 10.17
N THR A 371 -9.96 -24.42 11.02
CA THR A 371 -9.11 -25.30 11.82
C THR A 371 -9.62 -25.34 13.26
N ALA A 372 -9.51 -26.49 13.91
CA ALA A 372 -9.85 -26.65 15.33
C ALA A 372 -11.26 -26.13 15.73
N GLN A 373 -12.25 -26.30 14.87
CA GLN A 373 -13.65 -25.91 15.13
C GLN A 373 -14.22 -26.55 16.39
N TRP A 374 -13.72 -27.73 16.80
CA TRP A 374 -14.07 -28.37 18.05
C TRP A 374 -13.74 -27.51 19.27
N TYR A 375 -12.62 -26.78 19.25
CA TYR A 375 -12.21 -25.88 20.32
C TYR A 375 -13.10 -24.62 20.34
N ASP A 376 -13.48 -24.09 19.19
CA ASP A 376 -14.34 -22.91 19.09
C ASP A 376 -15.78 -23.17 19.58
N ARG A 377 -16.20 -24.45 19.67
CA ARG A 377 -17.47 -24.87 20.26
C ARG A 377 -17.47 -24.84 21.79
N LEU A 378 -16.30 -24.73 22.43
CA LEU A 378 -16.21 -24.57 23.89
C LEU A 378 -16.79 -23.20 24.30
N PRO A 379 -17.43 -23.12 25.49
CA PRO A 379 -17.95 -21.85 26.00
C PRO A 379 -16.86 -20.76 26.02
N PRO A 380 -17.19 -19.50 25.71
CA PRO A 380 -16.21 -18.40 25.66
C PRO A 380 -15.44 -18.24 26.97
N TRP A 381 -16.12 -18.38 28.12
CA TRP A 381 -15.46 -18.29 29.44
C TRP A 381 -14.38 -19.37 29.65
N LEU A 382 -14.61 -20.60 29.17
CA LEU A 382 -13.64 -21.68 29.28
C LEU A 382 -12.43 -21.44 28.37
N ARG A 383 -12.66 -20.97 27.13
CA ARG A 383 -11.58 -20.60 26.21
C ARG A 383 -10.75 -19.45 26.78
N GLY A 384 -11.39 -18.43 27.34
CA GLY A 384 -10.72 -17.32 28.01
C GLY A 384 -9.84 -17.75 29.19
N THR A 385 -10.36 -18.62 30.04
CA THR A 385 -9.60 -19.17 31.16
C THR A 385 -8.39 -19.99 30.72
N LEU A 386 -8.57 -20.86 29.70
CA LEU A 386 -7.47 -21.64 29.11
C LEU A 386 -6.43 -20.76 28.45
N GLY A 387 -6.86 -19.71 27.75
CA GLY A 387 -5.97 -18.73 27.12
C GLY A 387 -5.16 -17.94 28.15
N ALA A 388 -5.80 -17.46 29.23
CA ALA A 388 -5.14 -16.73 30.31
C ALA A 388 -4.11 -17.61 31.04
N ALA A 389 -4.48 -18.85 31.37
CA ALA A 389 -3.56 -19.82 31.99
C ALA A 389 -2.36 -20.15 31.07
N ALA A 390 -2.62 -20.33 29.75
CA ALA A 390 -1.56 -20.56 28.78
C ALA A 390 -0.62 -19.36 28.66
N GLY A 391 -1.12 -18.13 28.76
CA GLY A 391 -0.32 -16.89 28.73
C GLY A 391 0.74 -16.77 29.85
N LEU A 392 0.64 -17.59 30.91
CA LEU A 392 1.64 -17.68 31.97
C LEU A 392 2.82 -18.60 31.59
N LEU A 393 2.67 -19.42 30.57
CA LEU A 393 3.68 -20.39 30.14
C LEU A 393 4.63 -19.78 29.08
N PRO A 394 5.83 -20.35 28.92
CA PRO A 394 6.73 -19.93 27.82
C PRO A 394 6.06 -20.11 26.45
N PRO A 395 6.31 -19.20 25.50
CA PRO A 395 5.75 -19.29 24.14
C PRO A 395 6.09 -20.60 23.45
N GLY A 396 5.09 -21.24 22.85
CA GLY A 396 5.22 -22.47 22.08
C GLY A 396 3.96 -22.73 21.24
N PRO A 397 3.97 -23.66 20.26
CA PRO A 397 2.85 -23.85 19.34
C PRO A 397 1.49 -24.05 20.02
N GLY A 398 1.40 -24.92 21.01
CA GLY A 398 0.16 -25.16 21.78
C GLY A 398 -0.24 -23.98 22.66
N VAL A 399 0.74 -23.35 23.33
CA VAL A 399 0.53 -22.15 24.15
C VAL A 399 0.01 -21.01 23.27
N ASN A 400 0.66 -20.74 22.16
CA ASN A 400 0.25 -19.67 21.23
C ASN A 400 -1.15 -19.93 20.65
N PHE A 401 -1.50 -21.19 20.42
CA PHE A 401 -2.85 -21.58 19.97
C PHE A 401 -3.91 -21.23 21.03
N LEU A 402 -3.70 -21.63 22.28
CA LEU A 402 -4.65 -21.38 23.38
C LEU A 402 -4.79 -19.88 23.68
N VAL A 403 -3.68 -19.16 23.76
CA VAL A 403 -3.67 -17.70 23.98
C VAL A 403 -4.46 -17.01 22.88
N ARG A 404 -4.16 -17.31 21.60
CA ARG A 404 -4.81 -16.67 20.47
C ARG A 404 -6.30 -16.97 20.39
N ARG A 405 -6.73 -18.21 20.65
CA ARG A 405 -8.14 -18.61 20.60
C ARG A 405 -8.89 -18.40 21.93
N GLY A 406 -8.20 -17.96 22.95
CA GLY A 406 -8.80 -17.54 24.22
C GLY A 406 -9.60 -16.25 24.11
N CYS A 407 -9.24 -15.37 23.14
CA CYS A 407 -9.94 -14.12 22.87
C CYS A 407 -10.85 -14.25 21.62
N PRO A 408 -11.97 -13.52 21.56
CA PRO A 408 -12.74 -13.33 20.33
C PRO A 408 -11.88 -12.83 19.18
N LEU A 409 -12.35 -13.02 17.94
CA LEU A 409 -11.61 -12.59 16.76
C LEU A 409 -11.43 -11.07 16.75
N GLU A 410 -12.46 -10.36 17.12
CA GLU A 410 -12.54 -8.90 17.19
C GLU A 410 -11.55 -8.27 18.17
N GLU A 411 -11.15 -9.00 19.21
CA GLU A 411 -10.21 -8.53 20.25
C GLU A 411 -8.74 -8.87 19.94
N ARG A 412 -8.46 -9.59 18.85
CA ARG A 412 -7.10 -10.10 18.56
C ARG A 412 -6.63 -9.91 17.13
N TYR A 413 -7.47 -9.43 16.24
CA TYR A 413 -7.13 -9.31 14.81
C TYR A 413 -7.26 -7.88 14.32
N PHE A 414 -6.15 -7.29 13.95
CA PHE A 414 -6.01 -5.96 13.35
C PHE A 414 -5.16 -6.00 12.05
N GLY A 415 -4.99 -7.20 11.48
CA GLY A 415 -4.21 -7.43 10.27
C GLY A 415 -3.41 -8.73 10.32
N PRO A 416 -2.79 -9.15 9.22
CA PRO A 416 -2.05 -10.40 9.12
C PRO A 416 -0.70 -10.36 9.86
N THR A 417 -0.27 -9.19 10.32
CA THR A 417 0.99 -8.99 11.06
C THR A 417 0.72 -8.36 12.42
N ALA A 418 0.60 -9.16 13.46
CA ALA A 418 0.72 -8.71 14.83
C ALA A 418 2.18 -8.88 15.28
N LEU A 419 2.94 -7.78 15.40
CA LEU A 419 4.39 -7.86 15.59
C LEU A 419 4.79 -7.84 17.06
N MET A 420 4.32 -6.85 17.83
CA MET A 420 4.60 -6.73 19.26
C MET A 420 3.31 -6.63 20.06
N THR A 421 3.27 -7.36 21.15
CA THR A 421 2.19 -7.30 22.16
C THR A 421 2.34 -6.05 23.04
N GLU A 422 1.26 -5.64 23.72
CA GLU A 422 1.29 -4.56 24.70
C GLU A 422 2.38 -4.77 25.79
N ARG A 423 2.54 -6.01 26.25
CA ARG A 423 3.57 -6.38 27.22
C ARG A 423 4.98 -6.16 26.67
N GLU A 424 5.23 -6.47 25.41
CA GLU A 424 6.53 -6.26 24.77
C GLU A 424 6.80 -4.77 24.55
N LYS A 425 5.81 -3.98 24.14
CA LYS A 425 5.93 -2.53 24.00
C LYS A 425 6.26 -1.85 25.33
N ARG A 426 5.55 -2.18 26.43
CA ARG A 426 5.83 -1.67 27.78
C ARG A 426 7.24 -1.99 28.28
N ARG A 427 7.82 -3.10 27.82
CA ARG A 427 9.21 -3.47 28.17
C ARG A 427 10.23 -2.73 27.31
N LEU A 428 9.91 -2.52 26.04
CA LEU A 428 10.83 -1.98 25.04
C LEU A 428 10.90 -0.47 25.05
N LEU A 429 9.75 0.21 25.08
CA LEU A 429 9.68 1.67 25.03
C LEU A 429 10.18 2.31 26.31
N ALA A 430 10.92 3.41 26.17
CA ALA A 430 11.46 4.17 27.29
C ALA A 430 10.32 4.79 28.09
N ASP A 431 9.37 5.41 27.39
CA ASP A 431 8.19 6.06 27.94
C ASP A 431 6.95 5.54 27.19
N TYR A 432 6.03 4.86 27.90
CA TYR A 432 4.82 4.29 27.32
C TYR A 432 3.73 4.05 28.35
N GLU A 433 2.62 4.75 28.20
CA GLU A 433 1.48 4.69 29.12
C GLU A 433 0.40 3.68 28.70
N GLY A 434 0.45 3.13 27.47
CA GLY A 434 -0.43 2.02 27.04
C GLY A 434 -1.57 2.44 26.11
N ASP A 435 -1.46 3.57 25.41
CA ASP A 435 -2.45 4.14 24.50
C ASP A 435 -2.26 3.74 23.01
N GLY A 436 -1.36 2.82 22.73
CA GLY A 436 -1.03 2.37 21.37
C GLY A 436 -1.61 1.00 20.98
N ASP A 437 -2.79 0.62 21.46
CA ASP A 437 -3.45 -0.62 21.04
C ASP A 437 -4.10 -0.40 19.66
N PRO A 438 -3.72 -1.16 18.60
CA PRO A 438 -4.30 -1.01 17.28
C PRO A 438 -5.78 -1.42 17.18
N MET A 439 -6.33 -2.05 18.20
CA MET A 439 -7.73 -2.53 18.17
C MET A 439 -8.75 -1.41 18.02
N PHE A 440 -8.49 -0.21 18.53
CA PHE A 440 -9.38 0.94 18.32
C PHE A 440 -9.55 1.34 16.85
N LEU A 441 -8.57 1.03 15.98
CA LEU A 441 -8.67 1.28 14.54
C LEU A 441 -9.62 0.32 13.83
N THR A 442 -9.92 -0.82 14.45
CA THR A 442 -10.72 -1.90 13.84
C THR A 442 -12.14 -1.97 14.36
N GLU A 443 -12.48 -1.29 15.46
CA GLU A 443 -13.80 -1.35 16.11
C GLU A 443 -14.94 -1.08 15.11
N ALA A 444 -14.92 0.06 14.44
CA ALA A 444 -15.95 0.40 13.43
C ALA A 444 -15.98 -0.55 12.23
N LEU A 445 -14.86 -1.21 11.90
CA LEU A 445 -14.81 -2.21 10.84
C LEU A 445 -15.46 -3.52 11.29
N TRP A 446 -15.22 -3.94 12.52
CA TRP A 446 -15.88 -5.11 13.12
C TRP A 446 -17.39 -4.92 13.22
N ASP A 447 -17.85 -3.77 13.67
CA ASP A 447 -19.27 -3.43 13.77
C ASP A 447 -19.95 -3.47 12.41
N SER A 448 -19.30 -2.89 11.39
CA SER A 448 -19.85 -2.86 10.01
C SER A 448 -19.96 -4.25 9.34
N THR A 449 -19.35 -5.27 9.94
CA THR A 449 -19.30 -6.64 9.42
C THR A 449 -19.99 -7.65 10.32
N GLU A 450 -20.80 -7.19 11.27
CA GLU A 450 -21.57 -8.10 12.14
C GLU A 450 -22.47 -9.02 11.31
N GLY A 451 -22.50 -10.30 11.65
CA GLY A 451 -23.23 -11.34 10.93
C GLY A 451 -22.52 -11.94 9.73
N LEU A 452 -21.41 -11.39 9.25
CA LEU A 452 -20.60 -12.01 8.21
C LEU A 452 -19.73 -13.15 8.74
N ASP A 453 -19.29 -14.01 7.82
CA ASP A 453 -18.33 -15.06 8.16
C ASP A 453 -16.98 -14.50 8.61
N PRO A 454 -16.20 -15.23 9.45
CA PRO A 454 -14.95 -14.72 9.99
C PRO A 454 -13.89 -14.38 8.95
N VAL A 455 -13.88 -15.03 7.78
CA VAL A 455 -12.90 -14.73 6.70
C VAL A 455 -13.22 -13.37 6.10
N SER A 456 -14.47 -13.14 5.71
CA SER A 456 -14.93 -11.86 5.16
C SER A 456 -14.73 -10.70 6.13
N ARG A 457 -14.94 -10.92 7.44
CA ARG A 457 -14.67 -9.94 8.49
C ARG A 457 -13.18 -9.59 8.58
N MET A 458 -12.29 -10.59 8.59
CA MET A 458 -10.83 -10.34 8.56
C MET A 458 -10.40 -9.61 7.28
N GLN A 459 -10.93 -10.00 6.12
CA GLN A 459 -10.64 -9.32 4.85
C GLN A 459 -11.07 -7.86 4.87
N GLN A 460 -12.21 -7.53 5.53
CA GLN A 460 -12.66 -6.14 5.68
C GLN A 460 -11.66 -5.30 6.47
N VAL A 461 -11.06 -5.85 7.51
CA VAL A 461 -9.98 -5.19 8.25
C VAL A 461 -8.76 -5.01 7.34
N ASP A 462 -8.36 -6.06 6.63
CA ASP A 462 -7.14 -6.06 5.82
C ASP A 462 -7.20 -5.07 4.66
N ILE A 463 -8.33 -4.96 3.94
CA ILE A 463 -8.41 -4.00 2.82
C ILE A 463 -8.43 -2.55 3.29
N ASN A 464 -8.89 -2.27 4.51
CA ASN A 464 -8.95 -0.91 5.04
C ASN A 464 -7.64 -0.46 5.74
N LEU A 465 -6.89 -1.39 6.33
CA LEU A 465 -5.67 -1.08 7.09
C LEU A 465 -4.41 -1.61 6.42
N TRP A 466 -4.30 -2.93 6.30
CA TRP A 466 -3.10 -3.62 5.80
C TRP A 466 -2.81 -3.34 4.33
N LEU A 467 -3.82 -3.51 3.46
CA LEU A 467 -3.67 -3.30 2.03
C LEU A 467 -3.22 -1.88 1.71
N ALA A 468 -3.91 -0.88 2.26
CA ALA A 468 -3.62 0.52 1.99
C ALA A 468 -2.36 1.03 2.71
N GLY A 469 -2.12 0.57 3.95
CA GLY A 469 -1.06 1.10 4.83
C GLY A 469 0.30 0.45 4.62
N ASP A 470 0.35 -0.81 4.20
CA ASP A 470 1.59 -1.54 3.93
C ASP A 470 1.71 -1.88 2.43
N ILE A 471 0.84 -2.75 1.91
CA ILE A 471 1.01 -3.38 0.59
C ILE A 471 1.05 -2.35 -0.54
N LEU A 472 0.03 -1.51 -0.65
CA LEU A 472 -0.07 -0.52 -1.72
C LEU A 472 0.88 0.65 -1.52
N LEU A 473 1.09 1.06 -0.27
CA LEU A 473 1.99 2.15 0.02
C LEU A 473 3.43 1.82 -0.38
N LYS A 474 3.97 0.64 0.01
CA LYS A 474 5.31 0.23 -0.41
C LYS A 474 5.38 -0.03 -1.92
N ALA A 475 4.31 -0.56 -2.52
CA ALA A 475 4.25 -0.81 -3.96
C ALA A 475 4.38 0.51 -4.75
N ASP A 476 3.62 1.56 -4.40
CA ASP A 476 3.70 2.88 -5.01
C ASP A 476 5.05 3.56 -4.72
N LYS A 477 5.46 3.65 -3.46
CA LYS A 477 6.68 4.37 -3.07
C LYS A 477 7.93 3.75 -3.68
N MET A 478 8.05 2.41 -3.69
CA MET A 478 9.24 1.74 -4.23
C MET A 478 9.26 1.75 -5.76
N SER A 479 8.13 1.71 -6.42
CA SER A 479 8.07 1.85 -7.87
C SER A 479 8.37 3.28 -8.31
N MET A 480 7.79 4.26 -7.61
CA MET A 480 7.99 5.66 -7.94
C MET A 480 9.37 6.20 -7.57
N ALA A 481 10.06 5.59 -6.60
CA ALA A 481 11.49 5.87 -6.35
C ALA A 481 12.36 5.70 -7.60
N HIS A 482 11.86 4.97 -8.61
CA HIS A 482 12.53 4.69 -9.88
C HIS A 482 11.71 5.14 -11.10
N SER A 483 10.71 6.01 -10.93
CA SER A 483 9.86 6.49 -12.01
C SER A 483 9.20 5.35 -12.80
N LEU A 484 8.72 4.31 -12.10
CA LEU A 484 8.01 3.17 -12.67
C LEU A 484 6.56 3.15 -12.17
N GLU A 485 5.60 3.06 -13.08
CA GLU A 485 4.20 2.87 -12.73
C GLU A 485 3.90 1.40 -12.45
N LEU A 486 3.45 1.09 -11.24
CA LEU A 486 2.96 -0.24 -10.90
C LEU A 486 1.43 -0.28 -10.95
N ARG A 487 0.87 -1.23 -11.70
CA ARG A 487 -0.56 -1.48 -11.86
C ARG A 487 -0.94 -2.81 -11.24
N VAL A 488 -2.13 -2.86 -10.64
CA VAL A 488 -2.59 -3.95 -9.76
C VAL A 488 -3.93 -4.53 -10.23
N PRO A 489 -3.97 -5.38 -11.27
CA PRO A 489 -5.21 -5.84 -11.90
C PRO A 489 -6.19 -6.55 -10.95
N PHE A 490 -5.74 -7.11 -9.83
CA PHE A 490 -6.65 -7.66 -8.83
C PHE A 490 -7.50 -6.60 -8.13
N LEU A 491 -6.99 -5.36 -8.02
CA LEU A 491 -7.68 -4.25 -7.35
C LEU A 491 -8.50 -3.40 -8.33
N ASP A 492 -9.08 -4.04 -9.31
CA ASP A 492 -10.10 -3.48 -10.17
C ASP A 492 -11.47 -3.57 -9.47
N LYS A 493 -12.32 -2.53 -9.59
CA LYS A 493 -13.64 -2.52 -8.96
C LYS A 493 -14.53 -3.69 -9.41
N GLU A 494 -14.40 -4.13 -10.67
CA GLU A 494 -15.16 -5.27 -11.21
C GLU A 494 -14.65 -6.60 -10.63
N VAL A 495 -13.34 -6.75 -10.47
CA VAL A 495 -12.74 -7.92 -9.79
C VAL A 495 -13.15 -7.94 -8.32
N PHE A 496 -13.13 -6.78 -7.66
CA PHE A 496 -13.56 -6.67 -6.27
C PHE A 496 -15.03 -7.05 -6.09
N ALA A 497 -15.93 -6.56 -6.95
CA ALA A 497 -17.35 -6.88 -6.87
C ALA A 497 -17.60 -8.39 -6.87
N LEU A 498 -16.88 -9.12 -7.75
CA LEU A 498 -16.97 -10.57 -7.82
C LEU A 498 -16.30 -11.24 -6.60
N ALA A 499 -15.12 -10.80 -6.19
CA ALA A 499 -14.39 -11.36 -5.04
C ALA A 499 -15.16 -11.15 -3.71
N ALA A 500 -15.81 -10.01 -3.56
CA ALA A 500 -16.61 -9.67 -2.38
C ALA A 500 -17.85 -10.58 -2.22
N ALA A 501 -18.39 -11.06 -3.32
CA ALA A 501 -19.53 -11.99 -3.34
C ALA A 501 -19.14 -13.46 -3.08
N LEU A 502 -17.84 -13.82 -3.08
CA LEU A 502 -17.41 -15.19 -2.85
C LEU A 502 -17.70 -15.66 -1.42
N PRO A 503 -18.32 -16.85 -1.23
CA PRO A 503 -18.45 -17.44 0.10
C PRO A 503 -17.08 -17.82 0.68
N ALA A 504 -16.98 -17.86 2.00
CA ALA A 504 -15.74 -18.17 2.72
C ALA A 504 -15.07 -19.48 2.23
N ALA A 505 -15.85 -20.53 1.99
CA ALA A 505 -15.36 -21.81 1.51
C ALA A 505 -14.74 -21.76 0.09
N ALA A 506 -15.10 -20.77 -0.74
CA ALA A 506 -14.46 -20.51 -2.01
C ALA A 506 -13.14 -19.71 -1.88
N LYS A 507 -12.91 -19.09 -0.74
CA LYS A 507 -11.70 -18.32 -0.42
C LYS A 507 -10.65 -19.21 0.24
N ALA A 508 -11.01 -19.92 1.33
CA ALA A 508 -10.09 -20.77 2.08
C ALA A 508 -10.78 -21.97 2.72
N ASP A 509 -10.00 -22.98 3.08
CA ASP A 509 -10.37 -24.10 3.93
C ASP A 509 -9.24 -24.45 4.92
N ALA A 510 -9.35 -25.55 5.66
CA ALA A 510 -8.32 -25.99 6.59
C ALA A 510 -6.97 -26.35 5.92
N ARG A 511 -6.93 -26.54 4.60
CA ARG A 511 -5.74 -27.02 3.85
C ARG A 511 -5.24 -26.02 2.83
N MET A 512 -6.14 -25.25 2.20
CA MET A 512 -5.84 -24.43 1.02
C MET A 512 -6.35 -22.99 1.20
N THR A 513 -5.67 -22.06 0.56
CA THR A 513 -6.04 -20.66 0.42
C THR A 513 -6.28 -20.33 -1.06
N LYS A 514 -7.02 -19.24 -1.37
CA LYS A 514 -7.32 -18.80 -2.74
C LYS A 514 -8.00 -19.87 -3.59
N ILE A 515 -8.94 -20.63 -3.03
CA ILE A 515 -9.54 -21.78 -3.70
C ILE A 515 -10.12 -21.41 -5.06
N ALA A 516 -11.03 -20.42 -5.12
CA ALA A 516 -11.65 -19.97 -6.37
C ALA A 516 -10.62 -19.42 -7.37
N LEU A 517 -9.66 -18.62 -6.90
CA LEU A 517 -8.59 -18.07 -7.75
C LEU A 517 -7.73 -19.19 -8.36
N ARG A 518 -7.39 -20.23 -7.59
CA ARG A 518 -6.61 -21.37 -8.06
C ARG A 518 -7.39 -22.21 -9.09
N GLN A 519 -8.70 -22.38 -8.87
CA GLN A 519 -9.57 -23.07 -9.83
C GLN A 519 -9.64 -22.32 -11.17
N ALA A 520 -9.79 -21.00 -11.14
CA ALA A 520 -9.75 -20.18 -12.34
C ALA A 520 -8.36 -20.21 -13.00
N ALA A 521 -7.28 -20.08 -12.22
CA ALA A 521 -5.91 -20.12 -12.71
C ALA A 521 -5.53 -21.47 -13.35
N ALA A 522 -6.07 -22.59 -12.86
CA ALA A 522 -5.83 -23.92 -13.42
C ALA A 522 -6.34 -24.09 -14.86
N ARG A 523 -7.23 -23.20 -15.33
CA ARG A 523 -7.71 -23.19 -16.73
C ARG A 523 -6.69 -22.62 -17.71
N THR A 524 -5.74 -21.81 -17.21
CA THR A 524 -4.78 -21.04 -18.04
C THR A 524 -3.33 -21.39 -17.73
N LEU A 525 -3.03 -21.70 -16.46
CA LEU A 525 -1.67 -22.00 -16.00
C LEU A 525 -1.35 -23.51 -16.07
N PRO A 526 -0.07 -23.87 -16.24
CA PRO A 526 0.38 -25.24 -16.00
C PRO A 526 -0.01 -25.71 -14.58
N PRO A 527 -0.40 -26.99 -14.38
CA PRO A 527 -0.87 -27.50 -13.08
C PRO A 527 0.08 -27.23 -11.91
N ALA A 528 1.40 -27.34 -12.14
CA ALA A 528 2.41 -27.07 -11.12
C ALA A 528 2.42 -25.60 -10.65
N SER A 529 2.08 -24.66 -11.54
CA SER A 529 2.01 -23.23 -11.20
C SER A 529 0.70 -22.89 -10.48
N ALA A 530 -0.44 -23.42 -10.93
CA ALA A 530 -1.73 -23.19 -10.30
C ALA A 530 -1.82 -23.76 -8.88
N ALA A 531 -1.23 -24.95 -8.64
CA ALA A 531 -1.25 -25.64 -7.34
C ALA A 531 -0.15 -25.16 -6.38
N ARG A 532 0.80 -24.31 -6.80
CA ARG A 532 1.95 -23.95 -5.99
C ARG A 532 1.56 -23.24 -4.68
N LYS A 533 2.13 -23.72 -3.57
CA LYS A 533 1.93 -23.11 -2.26
C LYS A 533 2.55 -21.71 -2.24
N LYS A 534 1.88 -20.78 -1.58
CA LYS A 534 2.40 -19.43 -1.36
C LYS A 534 3.61 -19.48 -0.43
N LEU A 535 4.72 -18.86 -0.85
CA LEU A 535 5.89 -18.60 0.00
C LEU A 535 5.86 -17.19 0.60
N GLY A 536 4.99 -16.30 0.10
CA GLY A 536 5.01 -14.86 0.34
C GLY A 536 6.05 -14.19 -0.56
N PHE A 537 6.59 -13.07 -0.11
CA PHE A 537 7.76 -12.41 -0.71
C PHE A 537 8.92 -12.49 0.31
N PRO A 538 9.52 -13.69 0.49
CA PRO A 538 10.44 -13.94 1.59
C PRO A 538 11.78 -13.26 1.35
N VAL A 539 12.31 -12.60 2.40
CA VAL A 539 13.62 -11.93 2.40
C VAL A 539 14.49 -12.54 3.50
N PRO A 540 15.77 -12.85 3.24
CA PRO A 540 16.64 -13.56 4.18
C PRO A 540 17.12 -12.73 5.39
N VAL A 541 16.45 -11.68 5.81
CA VAL A 541 16.85 -10.79 6.92
C VAL A 541 17.13 -11.57 8.20
N ARG A 542 16.30 -12.59 8.50
CA ARG A 542 16.48 -13.46 9.67
C ARG A 542 17.88 -14.09 9.73
N ASP A 543 18.38 -14.53 8.58
CA ASP A 543 19.66 -15.23 8.49
C ASP A 543 20.82 -14.24 8.43
N TRP A 544 20.64 -13.16 7.71
CA TRP A 544 21.66 -12.12 7.58
C TRP A 544 21.91 -11.39 8.90
N LEU A 545 20.89 -11.20 9.74
CA LEU A 545 21.05 -10.62 11.08
C LEU A 545 22.00 -11.41 12.00
N ARG A 546 22.31 -12.67 11.68
CA ARG A 546 23.27 -13.52 12.40
C ARG A 546 24.67 -13.49 11.79
N GLN A 547 24.90 -12.69 10.77
CA GLN A 547 26.15 -12.61 10.03
C GLN A 547 26.78 -11.23 10.16
N GLU A 548 28.09 -11.19 10.28
CA GLU A 548 28.83 -9.94 10.15
C GLU A 548 28.97 -9.56 8.65
N PRO A 549 28.93 -8.27 8.32
CA PRO A 549 28.91 -7.11 9.24
C PRO A 549 27.51 -6.64 9.66
N TYR A 550 26.42 -7.34 9.34
CA TYR A 550 25.05 -6.86 9.50
C TYR A 550 24.63 -6.81 10.97
N THR A 551 25.04 -7.79 11.78
CA THR A 551 24.88 -7.74 13.24
C THR A 551 25.49 -6.48 13.83
N SER A 552 26.71 -6.14 13.43
CA SER A 552 27.42 -4.93 13.90
C SER A 552 26.72 -3.64 13.46
N ARG A 553 26.13 -3.58 12.25
CA ARG A 553 25.32 -2.43 11.82
C ARG A 553 24.11 -2.20 12.73
N VAL A 554 23.38 -3.26 13.07
CA VAL A 554 22.22 -3.15 13.98
C VAL A 554 22.67 -2.76 15.38
N ARG A 555 23.76 -3.36 15.89
CA ARG A 555 24.32 -3.01 17.20
C ARG A 555 24.72 -1.53 17.26
N ALA A 556 25.35 -1.01 16.21
CA ALA A 556 25.71 0.39 16.10
C ALA A 556 24.48 1.31 16.09
N ALA A 557 23.41 0.96 15.37
CA ALA A 557 22.18 1.73 15.39
C ALA A 557 21.52 1.74 16.79
N PHE A 558 21.52 0.60 17.48
CA PHE A 558 20.96 0.49 18.84
C PHE A 558 21.78 1.24 19.91
N ALA A 559 23.04 1.52 19.65
CA ALA A 559 23.91 2.28 20.55
C ALA A 559 23.82 3.82 20.36
N ARG A 560 23.11 4.31 19.35
CA ARG A 560 22.99 5.75 19.08
C ARG A 560 22.10 6.45 20.13
N PRO A 561 22.33 7.75 20.39
CA PRO A 561 21.51 8.52 21.33
C PRO A 561 20.01 8.49 20.99
N ALA A 562 19.66 8.55 19.70
CA ALA A 562 18.29 8.46 19.23
C ALA A 562 17.60 7.16 19.67
N ALA A 563 18.32 6.03 19.72
CA ALA A 563 17.73 4.77 20.20
C ALA A 563 17.33 4.85 21.68
N ALA A 564 18.16 5.48 22.53
CA ALA A 564 17.89 5.62 23.95
C ALA A 564 16.75 6.62 24.25
N GLN A 565 16.45 7.54 23.32
CA GLN A 565 15.32 8.46 23.42
C GLN A 565 13.98 7.70 23.39
N PHE A 566 13.88 6.64 22.57
CA PHE A 566 12.62 5.92 22.35
C PHE A 566 12.58 4.55 23.02
N PHE A 567 13.72 3.89 23.17
CA PHE A 567 13.80 2.51 23.58
C PHE A 567 14.76 2.31 24.76
N ARG A 568 14.47 1.31 25.59
CA ARG A 568 15.36 0.91 26.70
C ARG A 568 16.56 0.12 26.16
N PRO A 569 17.81 0.64 26.27
CA PRO A 569 18.98 0.02 25.65
C PRO A 569 19.22 -1.42 26.06
N GLN A 570 18.97 -1.76 27.34
CA GLN A 570 19.14 -3.11 27.88
C GLN A 570 18.22 -4.13 27.18
N VAL A 571 16.98 -3.70 26.82
CA VAL A 571 16.01 -4.55 26.13
C VAL A 571 16.44 -4.77 24.69
N LEU A 572 16.94 -3.72 23.98
CA LEU A 572 17.47 -3.83 22.63
C LEU A 572 18.64 -4.83 22.57
N HIS A 573 19.61 -4.70 23.47
CA HIS A 573 20.76 -5.60 23.53
C HIS A 573 20.33 -7.05 23.86
N SER A 574 19.42 -7.23 24.83
CA SER A 574 18.89 -8.56 25.17
C SER A 574 18.19 -9.21 23.99
N MET A 575 17.38 -8.45 23.23
CA MET A 575 16.66 -8.93 22.06
C MET A 575 17.61 -9.37 20.94
N LEU A 576 18.64 -8.57 20.66
CA LEU A 576 19.67 -8.92 19.67
C LEU A 576 20.44 -10.17 20.08
N ASN A 577 20.91 -10.22 21.34
CA ASN A 577 21.64 -11.38 21.87
C ASN A 577 20.79 -12.65 21.82
N ARG A 578 19.51 -12.59 22.21
CA ARG A 578 18.60 -13.73 22.12
C ARG A 578 18.50 -14.25 20.68
N HIS A 579 18.43 -13.35 19.69
CA HIS A 579 18.37 -13.75 18.29
C HIS A 579 19.66 -14.45 17.82
N LEU A 580 20.81 -13.94 18.23
CA LEU A 580 22.13 -14.53 17.91
C LEU A 580 22.33 -15.93 18.51
N HIS A 581 21.74 -16.19 19.69
CA HIS A 581 21.81 -17.48 20.39
C HIS A 581 20.64 -18.44 20.05
N GLY A 582 20.00 -18.27 18.89
CA GLY A 582 19.00 -19.21 18.37
C GLY A 582 17.54 -18.84 18.62
N GLY A 583 17.24 -17.77 19.36
CA GLY A 583 15.89 -17.22 19.47
C GLY A 583 15.40 -16.62 18.15
N ASP A 584 14.10 -16.36 18.06
CA ASP A 584 13.48 -15.80 16.86
C ASP A 584 12.90 -14.40 17.14
N CYS A 585 13.79 -13.38 17.08
CA CYS A 585 13.43 -11.98 17.35
C CYS A 585 13.71 -11.07 16.14
N TRP A 586 13.95 -11.65 14.96
CA TRP A 586 14.40 -10.86 13.80
C TRP A 586 13.39 -9.77 13.38
N ARG A 587 12.09 -10.06 13.45
CA ARG A 587 11.08 -9.08 13.04
C ARG A 587 11.03 -7.87 13.97
N GLN A 588 11.13 -8.10 15.28
CA GLN A 588 11.17 -7.02 16.28
C GLN A 588 12.46 -6.19 16.13
N ILE A 589 13.61 -6.86 15.92
CA ILE A 589 14.90 -6.20 15.68
C ILE A 589 14.82 -5.35 14.41
N TRP A 590 14.30 -5.92 13.32
CA TRP A 590 14.15 -5.24 12.05
C TRP A 590 13.20 -4.03 12.15
N CYS A 591 12.10 -4.17 12.89
CA CYS A 591 11.16 -3.08 13.14
C CYS A 591 11.83 -1.90 13.82
N VAL A 592 12.53 -2.14 14.92
CA VAL A 592 13.27 -1.08 15.63
C VAL A 592 14.37 -0.49 14.75
N TYR A 593 15.13 -1.32 14.05
CA TYR A 593 16.20 -0.87 13.15
C TYR A 593 15.66 0.04 12.03
N SER A 594 14.57 -0.38 11.36
CA SER A 594 13.93 0.40 10.30
C SER A 594 13.44 1.75 10.80
N PHE A 595 12.82 1.81 12.00
CA PHE A 595 12.43 3.06 12.64
C PHE A 595 13.63 3.97 12.89
N LEU A 596 14.72 3.46 13.44
CA LEU A 596 15.90 4.26 13.75
C LEU A 596 16.56 4.82 12.50
N ILE A 597 16.64 4.03 11.42
CA ILE A 597 17.18 4.49 10.13
C ILE A 597 16.26 5.57 9.53
N TRP A 598 14.93 5.38 9.57
CA TRP A 598 13.97 6.39 9.14
C TRP A 598 14.09 7.69 9.95
N TYR A 599 14.15 7.57 11.29
CA TYR A 599 14.26 8.72 12.19
C TYR A 599 15.48 9.58 11.85
N GLU A 600 16.59 8.95 11.54
CA GLU A 600 17.82 9.67 11.12
C GLU A 600 17.67 10.41 9.80
N GLN A 601 16.91 9.87 8.83
CA GLN A 601 16.68 10.53 7.55
C GLN A 601 15.87 11.81 7.69
N PHE A 602 14.93 11.85 8.62
CA PHE A 602 13.98 12.95 8.73
C PHE A 602 14.16 13.83 9.97
N PHE A 603 14.64 13.27 11.08
CA PHE A 603 14.74 13.94 12.38
C PHE A 603 16.14 13.87 13.01
N GLY A 604 17.06 13.13 12.44
CA GLY A 604 18.47 13.16 12.83
C GLY A 604 19.06 14.54 12.62
N ALA A 605 19.88 15.02 13.61
CA ALA A 605 20.54 16.32 13.57
C ALA A 605 21.69 16.34 12.56
#